data_d30dd69e9796421044d00032e4b4eeea
#
_entry.id   d30dd69e9796421044d00032e4b4eeea
#
_cell.length_a   1.000
_cell.length_b   1.000
_cell.length_c   1.000
_cell.angle_alpha   90.00
_cell.angle_beta   90.00
_cell.angle_gamma   90.00
#
_symmetry.space_group_name_H-M   'P 1'
#
loop_
_entity.id
_entity.type
_entity.pdbx_description
1 polymer ?
#
loop_
_entity_poly.entity_id
_entity_poly.type
_entity_poly.pdbx_seq_one_letter_code
_entity_poly.pdbx_strand_id
1 'polypeptide(L)'
;MAFVALPAGAQDTPAPAKMTAQQDHQQMMDQLHITSLRPGADGNHPQAPNAANYDEAKANPYPKLPDPLVLKNGKKVKSAKVWWSKRRPEIVEDFDREVYGRVPKATPKVTWEVTGTTQEKNGDVPVVVKKLVGHVDNSAYPAIAVNIDLTLTTPANASAPVPVIMEFGFVFPAGRRMPPPPAGSGLPWQQQVLAKGWGYAILIPGSVQADNGAGLTEGIIGLVNKVQPRKPDDWGALRAWAWGASRALDYFETEKAVDARRVGIEGLSRYGKAAIVTMAYDQRFAIGFVASSGEGGAKLHRRNYGEIVENLAGSGEYHWMAGNFIKYGGPLNWNDLPVDSHELVALCAPRPVFISAGAFKGDAWVDAKGMFLAAVGAGPVYKLLGKKDLGTTEMPPIETALTDGEVAFRQHSGGHTAGPNWPTFLEWASRYLGGA
;
A
#
# COMPACT_ATOMS: atom_id res chain seq x y z
N MET A 1 -42.33 -29.53 46.13
CA MET A 1 -42.24 -28.21 45.44
C MET A 1 -40.93 -28.09 44.76
N ALA A 2 -40.92 -28.23 43.46
CA ALA A 2 -39.68 -28.12 42.65
C ALA A 2 -39.60 -26.69 42.14
N PHE A 3 -38.52 -25.97 42.50
CA PHE A 3 -38.20 -24.66 41.95
C PHE A 3 -37.56 -24.84 40.58
N VAL A 4 -38.23 -24.38 39.53
CA VAL A 4 -37.68 -24.25 38.19
C VAL A 4 -36.94 -22.89 38.13
N ALA A 5 -35.62 -22.93 38.03
CA ALA A 5 -34.82 -21.73 37.76
C ALA A 5 -34.96 -21.34 36.27
N LEU A 6 -35.45 -20.14 36.00
CA LEU A 6 -35.43 -19.52 34.67
C LEU A 6 -33.99 -19.14 34.30
N PRO A 7 -33.57 -19.32 33.02
CA PRO A 7 -32.24 -18.87 32.59
C PRO A 7 -32.21 -17.35 32.59
N ALA A 8 -31.14 -16.79 33.16
CA ALA A 8 -30.84 -15.37 33.10
C ALA A 8 -30.64 -14.95 31.62
N GLY A 9 -31.48 -14.05 31.14
CA GLY A 9 -31.36 -13.49 29.81
C GLY A 9 -30.00 -12.80 29.65
N ALA A 10 -29.31 -13.10 28.55
CA ALA A 10 -28.14 -12.36 28.11
C ALA A 10 -28.58 -10.90 27.97
N GLN A 11 -27.98 -10.01 28.75
CA GLN A 11 -28.13 -8.58 28.55
C GLN A 11 -27.53 -8.24 27.18
N ASP A 12 -28.38 -7.82 26.24
CA ASP A 12 -27.95 -7.18 24.99
C ASP A 12 -27.15 -5.94 25.34
N THR A 13 -25.85 -6.05 25.29
CA THR A 13 -24.97 -4.87 25.35
C THR A 13 -25.25 -4.04 24.08
N PRO A 14 -25.70 -2.77 24.22
CA PRO A 14 -25.96 -1.94 23.05
C PRO A 14 -24.73 -1.92 22.15
N ALA A 15 -24.94 -2.06 20.83
CA ALA A 15 -23.86 -1.90 19.87
C ALA A 15 -23.18 -0.53 20.11
N PRO A 16 -21.84 -0.47 20.16
CA PRO A 16 -21.14 0.79 20.36
C PRO A 16 -21.60 1.81 19.31
N ALA A 17 -21.80 3.05 19.73
CA ALA A 17 -22.21 4.13 18.83
C ALA A 17 -21.13 4.31 17.74
N LYS A 18 -21.57 4.44 16.47
CA LYS A 18 -20.67 4.74 15.36
C LYS A 18 -19.96 6.05 15.64
N MET A 19 -18.61 6.02 15.60
CA MET A 19 -17.79 7.20 15.77
C MET A 19 -17.59 7.93 14.43
N THR A 20 -17.53 9.25 14.47
CA THR A 20 -16.99 10.03 13.34
C THR A 20 -15.48 9.85 13.27
N ALA A 21 -14.86 10.20 12.13
CA ALA A 21 -13.40 10.18 12.00
C ALA A 21 -12.71 11.06 13.05
N GLN A 22 -13.28 12.22 13.36
CA GLN A 22 -12.77 13.13 14.38
C GLN A 22 -12.85 12.55 15.80
N GLN A 23 -13.94 11.86 16.12
CA GLN A 23 -14.11 11.21 17.42
C GLN A 23 -13.14 10.03 17.59
N ASP A 24 -12.96 9.19 16.57
CA ASP A 24 -12.01 8.09 16.61
C ASP A 24 -10.56 8.61 16.71
N HIS A 25 -10.23 9.64 15.92
CA HIS A 25 -8.92 10.30 16.00
C HIS A 25 -8.65 10.88 17.39
N GLN A 26 -9.60 11.62 17.97
CA GLN A 26 -9.48 12.19 19.31
C GLN A 26 -9.32 11.08 20.36
N GLN A 27 -10.10 10.01 20.27
CA GLN A 27 -10.00 8.87 21.18
C GLN A 27 -8.61 8.20 21.12
N MET A 28 -7.99 8.12 19.92
CA MET A 28 -6.62 7.63 19.78
C MET A 28 -5.60 8.60 20.38
N MET A 29 -5.78 9.91 20.18
CA MET A 29 -4.93 10.92 20.82
C MET A 29 -5.00 10.83 22.34
N ASP A 30 -6.20 10.63 22.91
CA ASP A 30 -6.40 10.48 24.35
C ASP A 30 -5.69 9.23 24.89
N GLN A 31 -5.75 8.09 24.17
CA GLN A 31 -4.99 6.88 24.52
C GLN A 31 -3.47 7.11 24.53
N LEU A 32 -2.99 7.95 23.62
CA LEU A 32 -1.57 8.29 23.48
C LEU A 32 -1.13 9.48 24.35
N HIS A 33 -2.05 10.08 25.10
CA HIS A 33 -1.83 11.29 25.91
C HIS A 33 -1.30 12.48 25.07
N ILE A 34 -1.80 12.61 23.82
CA ILE A 34 -1.44 13.69 22.91
C ILE A 34 -2.50 14.79 23.00
N THR A 35 -2.10 16.00 23.35
CA THR A 35 -3.00 17.14 23.52
C THR A 35 -3.09 18.03 22.28
N SER A 36 -2.09 18.01 21.42
CA SER A 36 -2.07 18.81 20.19
C SER A 36 -1.17 18.21 19.13
N LEU A 37 -1.49 18.50 17.86
CA LEU A 37 -0.68 18.14 16.70
C LEU A 37 -0.20 19.39 15.99
N ARG A 38 0.96 19.30 15.35
CA ARG A 38 1.40 20.28 14.37
C ARG A 38 0.49 20.20 13.14
N PRO A 39 0.21 21.34 12.47
CA PRO A 39 -0.59 21.32 11.25
C PRO A 39 0.15 20.58 10.12
N GLY A 40 -0.59 19.78 9.36
CA GLY A 40 -0.10 19.20 8.10
C GLY A 40 0.17 20.29 7.06
N ALA A 41 0.98 19.95 6.05
CA ALA A 41 1.26 20.86 4.94
C ALA A 41 0.00 21.15 4.11
N ASP A 42 -0.18 22.40 3.71
CA ASP A 42 -1.27 22.81 2.80
C ASP A 42 -0.71 22.98 1.37
N GLY A 43 -1.05 22.03 0.50
CA GLY A 43 -0.63 22.04 -0.90
C GLY A 43 -1.43 22.98 -1.80
N ASN A 44 -2.57 23.49 -1.31
CA ASN A 44 -3.51 24.26 -2.12
C ASN A 44 -3.41 25.80 -1.89
N HIS A 45 -2.91 26.19 -0.73
CA HIS A 45 -2.84 27.60 -0.33
C HIS A 45 -1.40 28.03 -0.08
N PRO A 46 -0.67 28.50 -1.10
CA PRO A 46 0.75 28.84 -0.99
C PRO A 46 1.09 29.99 -0.05
N GLN A 47 0.07 30.73 0.42
CA GLN A 47 0.21 31.81 1.40
C GLN A 47 -0.22 31.39 2.81
N ALA A 48 -0.64 30.14 3.02
CA ALA A 48 -1.00 29.65 4.36
C ALA A 48 0.25 29.56 5.26
N PRO A 49 0.10 29.76 6.58
CA PRO A 49 1.23 29.62 7.53
C PRO A 49 1.88 28.24 7.47
N ASN A 50 1.12 27.22 7.10
CA ASN A 50 1.55 25.83 6.92
C ASN A 50 1.60 25.41 5.42
N ALA A 51 1.80 26.37 4.52
CA ALA A 51 1.94 26.05 3.08
C ALA A 51 3.01 24.97 2.86
N ALA A 52 2.72 24.06 1.95
CA ALA A 52 3.63 22.98 1.59
C ALA A 52 4.97 23.54 1.09
N ASN A 53 6.06 22.99 1.59
CA ASN A 53 7.38 23.32 1.09
C ASN A 53 7.63 22.64 -0.27
N TYR A 54 8.03 23.42 -1.25
CA TYR A 54 8.52 22.96 -2.55
C TYR A 54 9.92 23.49 -2.88
N ASP A 55 10.63 24.04 -1.87
CA ASP A 55 12.00 24.48 -1.96
C ASP A 55 12.94 23.34 -1.54
N GLU A 56 13.70 22.80 -2.50
CA GLU A 56 14.63 21.69 -2.26
C GLU A 56 15.71 22.04 -1.22
N ALA A 57 16.10 23.30 -1.11
CA ALA A 57 17.08 23.76 -0.12
C ALA A 57 16.59 23.57 1.34
N LYS A 58 15.28 23.49 1.55
CA LYS A 58 14.63 23.30 2.85
C LYS A 58 14.13 21.87 3.05
N ALA A 59 14.35 20.98 2.07
CA ALA A 59 13.71 19.67 2.05
C ALA A 59 14.32 18.65 3.02
N ASN A 60 15.54 18.85 3.52
CA ASN A 60 16.25 17.85 4.35
C ASN A 60 16.56 18.34 5.77
N PRO A 61 15.56 18.56 6.64
CA PRO A 61 15.78 18.97 8.01
C PRO A 61 16.48 17.87 8.84
N TYR A 62 16.33 16.60 8.45
CA TYR A 62 16.90 15.44 9.12
C TYR A 62 17.66 14.57 8.11
N PRO A 63 18.91 14.91 7.76
CA PRO A 63 19.63 14.26 6.66
C PRO A 63 20.14 12.85 6.99
N LYS A 64 20.13 12.44 8.27
CA LYS A 64 20.58 11.11 8.68
C LYS A 64 19.42 10.13 8.64
N LEU A 65 19.56 9.11 7.82
CA LEU A 65 18.61 7.99 7.77
C LEU A 65 19.08 6.85 8.68
N PRO A 66 18.17 6.04 9.23
CA PRO A 66 18.52 4.75 9.84
C PRO A 66 19.29 3.88 8.83
N ASP A 67 20.34 3.19 9.29
CA ASP A 67 21.08 2.27 8.42
C ASP A 67 20.35 0.92 8.36
N PRO A 68 19.81 0.49 7.19
CA PRO A 68 19.09 -0.77 7.08
C PRO A 68 19.98 -2.00 7.33
N LEU A 69 21.30 -1.82 7.33
CA LEU A 69 22.27 -2.89 7.59
C LEU A 69 22.94 -2.81 8.97
N VAL A 70 22.29 -2.11 9.92
CA VAL A 70 22.72 -2.08 11.33
C VAL A 70 21.59 -2.62 12.23
N LEU A 71 21.88 -3.64 13.04
CA LEU A 71 20.96 -4.17 14.05
C LEU A 71 20.71 -3.15 15.17
N LYS A 72 19.61 -3.27 15.89
CA LYS A 72 19.29 -2.42 17.06
C LYS A 72 20.40 -2.42 18.13
N ASN A 73 21.20 -3.49 18.20
CA ASN A 73 22.35 -3.56 19.11
C ASN A 73 23.65 -2.96 18.53
N GLY A 74 23.59 -2.25 17.42
CA GLY A 74 24.71 -1.58 16.75
C GLY A 74 25.58 -2.49 15.86
N LYS A 75 25.33 -3.80 15.81
CA LYS A 75 26.13 -4.72 14.97
C LYS A 75 25.73 -4.62 13.51
N LYS A 76 26.73 -4.63 12.61
CA LYS A 76 26.51 -4.61 11.17
C LYS A 76 25.98 -5.93 10.63
N VAL A 77 25.03 -5.85 9.71
CA VAL A 77 24.49 -6.97 8.93
C VAL A 77 25.40 -7.21 7.73
N LYS A 78 26.10 -8.34 7.72
CA LYS A 78 27.11 -8.66 6.69
C LYS A 78 26.73 -9.86 5.81
N SER A 79 25.53 -10.43 6.00
CA SER A 79 25.09 -11.60 5.22
C SER A 79 23.58 -11.65 5.08
N ALA A 80 23.11 -12.29 4.00
CA ALA A 80 21.71 -12.57 3.78
C ALA A 80 21.07 -13.33 4.96
N LYS A 81 21.80 -14.28 5.55
CA LYS A 81 21.32 -15.04 6.73
C LYS A 81 20.97 -14.10 7.90
N VAL A 82 21.84 -13.13 8.22
CA VAL A 82 21.61 -12.17 9.32
C VAL A 82 20.49 -11.19 8.96
N TRP A 83 20.40 -10.78 7.69
CA TRP A 83 19.28 -9.99 7.21
C TRP A 83 17.94 -10.68 7.48
N TRP A 84 17.77 -11.89 6.96
CA TRP A 84 16.51 -12.62 7.07
C TRP A 84 16.15 -13.03 8.50
N SER A 85 17.12 -13.45 9.29
CA SER A 85 16.85 -13.98 10.63
C SER A 85 16.81 -12.95 11.75
N LYS A 86 17.35 -11.73 11.51
CA LYS A 86 17.45 -10.69 12.56
C LYS A 86 17.00 -9.31 12.09
N ARG A 87 17.69 -8.71 11.11
CA ARG A 87 17.44 -7.30 10.80
C ARG A 87 16.08 -7.05 10.18
N ARG A 88 15.70 -7.85 9.20
CA ARG A 88 14.35 -7.74 8.60
C ARG A 88 13.24 -7.85 9.66
N PRO A 89 13.23 -8.83 10.58
CA PRO A 89 12.27 -8.86 11.68
C PRO A 89 12.29 -7.62 12.58
N GLU A 90 13.47 -7.03 12.88
CA GLU A 90 13.56 -5.78 13.65
C GLU A 90 12.88 -4.60 12.93
N ILE A 91 13.10 -4.47 11.62
CA ILE A 91 12.48 -3.41 10.80
C ILE A 91 10.96 -3.62 10.70
N VAL A 92 10.52 -4.86 10.45
CA VAL A 92 9.07 -5.21 10.40
C VAL A 92 8.40 -4.88 11.73
N GLU A 93 9.05 -5.21 12.85
CA GLU A 93 8.53 -4.90 14.19
C GLU A 93 8.34 -3.39 14.42
N ASP A 94 9.29 -2.57 13.93
CA ASP A 94 9.18 -1.12 14.07
C ASP A 94 8.08 -0.54 13.16
N PHE A 95 7.95 -1.03 11.93
CA PHE A 95 6.82 -0.65 11.05
C PHE A 95 5.47 -1.10 11.62
N ASP A 96 5.39 -2.32 12.17
CA ASP A 96 4.16 -2.83 12.78
C ASP A 96 3.76 -2.00 14.01
N ARG A 97 4.71 -1.65 14.86
CA ARG A 97 4.42 -0.92 16.09
C ARG A 97 4.12 0.55 15.84
N GLU A 98 4.90 1.21 14.96
CA GLU A 98 4.93 2.66 14.90
C GLU A 98 4.27 3.25 13.64
N VAL A 99 4.17 2.48 12.54
CA VAL A 99 3.80 3.07 11.25
C VAL A 99 2.50 2.50 10.68
N TYR A 100 2.43 1.19 10.39
CA TYR A 100 1.28 0.61 9.70
C TYR A 100 0.35 -0.23 10.57
N GLY A 101 0.83 -0.64 11.74
CA GLY A 101 0.10 -1.47 12.69
C GLY A 101 0.18 -2.97 12.39
N ARG A 102 -0.14 -3.75 13.42
CA ARG A 102 -0.07 -5.21 13.40
C ARG A 102 -1.33 -5.81 12.85
N VAL A 103 -1.19 -6.68 11.87
CA VAL A 103 -2.26 -7.61 11.51
C VAL A 103 -2.36 -8.66 12.63
N PRO A 104 -3.54 -8.90 13.20
CA PRO A 104 -3.72 -9.93 14.23
C PRO A 104 -3.27 -11.30 13.75
N LYS A 105 -2.68 -12.11 14.65
CA LYS A 105 -2.21 -13.47 14.32
C LYS A 105 -3.32 -14.38 13.82
N ALA A 106 -4.52 -14.22 14.37
CA ALA A 106 -5.70 -14.94 13.93
C ALA A 106 -6.61 -13.98 13.16
N THR A 107 -6.56 -14.03 11.84
CA THR A 107 -7.51 -13.34 10.96
C THR A 107 -8.58 -14.32 10.47
N PRO A 108 -9.80 -13.84 10.19
CA PRO A 108 -10.85 -14.67 9.64
C PRO A 108 -10.45 -15.33 8.32
N LYS A 109 -10.97 -16.52 8.05
CA LYS A 109 -10.82 -17.19 6.76
C LYS A 109 -11.62 -16.46 5.69
N VAL A 110 -11.17 -16.55 4.44
CA VAL A 110 -11.89 -16.04 3.28
C VAL A 110 -12.23 -17.19 2.36
N THR A 111 -13.50 -17.29 2.00
CA THR A 111 -13.98 -18.25 1.00
C THR A 111 -14.35 -17.48 -0.26
N TRP A 112 -13.78 -17.89 -1.40
CA TRP A 112 -13.99 -17.21 -2.67
C TRP A 112 -15.14 -17.85 -3.46
N GLU A 113 -16.02 -17.00 -3.96
CA GLU A 113 -17.11 -17.35 -4.87
C GLU A 113 -16.87 -16.65 -6.22
N VAL A 114 -16.99 -17.41 -7.32
CA VAL A 114 -17.07 -16.85 -8.66
C VAL A 114 -18.53 -16.51 -8.95
N THR A 115 -18.89 -15.24 -8.85
CA THR A 115 -20.26 -14.77 -9.05
C THR A 115 -20.67 -14.56 -10.49
N GLY A 116 -19.68 -14.53 -11.39
CA GLY A 116 -19.92 -14.42 -12.83
C GLY A 116 -18.68 -14.70 -13.65
N THR A 117 -18.89 -15.28 -14.83
CA THR A 117 -17.82 -15.47 -15.82
C THR A 117 -18.35 -15.05 -17.18
N THR A 118 -17.63 -14.16 -17.86
CA THR A 118 -17.98 -13.71 -19.21
C THR A 118 -16.80 -13.91 -20.16
N GLN A 119 -17.11 -14.09 -21.43
CA GLN A 119 -16.12 -14.04 -22.51
C GLN A 119 -16.41 -12.79 -23.32
N GLU A 120 -15.41 -11.95 -23.48
CA GLU A 120 -15.55 -10.69 -24.18
C GLU A 120 -14.23 -10.30 -24.88
N LYS A 121 -14.15 -9.11 -25.43
CA LYS A 121 -12.92 -8.54 -25.95
C LYS A 121 -12.53 -7.31 -25.14
N ASN A 122 -11.23 -7.19 -24.83
CA ASN A 122 -10.64 -5.97 -24.35
C ASN A 122 -9.64 -5.46 -25.39
N GLY A 123 -10.01 -4.41 -26.12
CA GLY A 123 -9.38 -4.09 -27.40
C GLY A 123 -9.61 -5.25 -28.39
N ASP A 124 -8.54 -5.73 -29.01
CA ASP A 124 -8.59 -6.87 -29.94
C ASP A 124 -8.37 -8.23 -29.27
N VAL A 125 -8.03 -8.27 -27.97
CA VAL A 125 -7.70 -9.50 -27.24
C VAL A 125 -8.97 -10.15 -26.71
N PRO A 126 -9.29 -11.41 -27.08
CA PRO A 126 -10.34 -12.19 -26.43
C PRO A 126 -9.93 -12.49 -24.98
N VAL A 127 -10.84 -12.25 -24.04
CA VAL A 127 -10.58 -12.43 -22.61
C VAL A 127 -11.68 -13.23 -21.91
N VAL A 128 -11.31 -13.89 -20.82
CA VAL A 128 -12.23 -14.43 -19.83
C VAL A 128 -12.18 -13.48 -18.61
N VAL A 129 -13.34 -12.96 -18.25
CA VAL A 129 -13.50 -12.10 -17.06
C VAL A 129 -14.27 -12.85 -15.99
N LYS A 130 -13.67 -13.00 -14.82
CA LYS A 130 -14.31 -13.57 -13.63
C LYS A 130 -14.58 -12.48 -12.62
N LYS A 131 -15.82 -12.34 -12.18
CA LYS A 131 -16.20 -11.54 -11.01
C LYS A 131 -16.18 -12.44 -9.79
N LEU A 132 -15.51 -12.01 -8.74
CA LEU A 132 -15.32 -12.79 -7.52
C LEU A 132 -15.70 -12.00 -6.29
N VAL A 133 -16.24 -12.70 -5.31
CA VAL A 133 -16.48 -12.17 -3.97
C VAL A 133 -15.76 -13.08 -2.97
N GLY A 134 -14.89 -12.47 -2.18
CA GLY A 134 -14.22 -13.13 -1.06
C GLY A 134 -15.04 -12.93 0.22
N HIS A 135 -15.81 -13.94 0.62
CA HIS A 135 -16.60 -13.91 1.86
C HIS A 135 -15.69 -14.13 3.06
N VAL A 136 -15.56 -13.10 3.88
CA VAL A 136 -14.80 -13.19 5.13
C VAL A 136 -15.65 -13.84 6.21
N ASP A 137 -15.12 -14.85 6.88
CA ASP A 137 -15.82 -15.52 8.00
C ASP A 137 -16.07 -14.52 9.13
N ASN A 138 -17.34 -14.20 9.37
CA ASN A 138 -17.77 -13.29 10.41
C ASN A 138 -18.47 -14.01 11.59
N SER A 139 -18.32 -15.33 11.71
CA SER A 139 -18.97 -16.13 12.76
C SER A 139 -18.63 -15.64 14.18
N ALA A 140 -17.45 -15.06 14.38
CA ALA A 140 -17.02 -14.50 15.66
C ALA A 140 -17.68 -13.14 16.00
N TYR A 141 -18.23 -12.42 14.99
CA TYR A 141 -18.97 -11.16 15.14
C TYR A 141 -19.92 -10.93 13.95
N PRO A 142 -21.10 -11.57 13.91
CA PRO A 142 -22.01 -11.57 12.77
C PRO A 142 -22.58 -10.20 12.38
N ALA A 143 -22.47 -9.20 13.26
CA ALA A 143 -22.96 -7.84 13.00
C ALA A 143 -22.21 -7.12 11.88
N ILE A 144 -20.99 -7.58 11.51
CA ILE A 144 -20.21 -7.05 10.40
C ILE A 144 -20.01 -8.13 9.35
N ALA A 145 -20.40 -7.84 8.11
CA ALA A 145 -20.08 -8.66 6.95
C ALA A 145 -19.00 -7.93 6.11
N VAL A 146 -17.98 -8.66 5.68
CA VAL A 146 -16.94 -8.17 4.78
C VAL A 146 -16.88 -9.06 3.55
N ASN A 147 -17.09 -8.47 2.39
CA ASN A 147 -17.05 -9.14 1.10
C ASN A 147 -16.00 -8.44 0.22
N ILE A 148 -14.95 -9.16 -0.12
CA ILE A 148 -13.84 -8.63 -0.91
C ILE A 148 -14.19 -8.70 -2.38
N ASP A 149 -14.29 -7.56 -3.06
CA ASP A 149 -14.59 -7.48 -4.48
C ASP A 149 -13.31 -7.59 -5.32
N LEU A 150 -13.26 -8.59 -6.18
CA LEU A 150 -12.15 -8.87 -7.08
C LEU A 150 -12.67 -9.19 -8.48
N THR A 151 -12.07 -8.57 -9.50
CA THR A 151 -12.28 -8.96 -10.90
C THR A 151 -10.98 -9.47 -11.47
N LEU A 152 -10.97 -10.67 -12.04
CA LEU A 152 -9.83 -11.27 -12.73
C LEU A 152 -10.11 -11.34 -14.22
N THR A 153 -9.19 -10.85 -15.04
CA THR A 153 -9.25 -10.91 -16.51
C THR A 153 -8.01 -11.60 -17.04
N THR A 154 -8.20 -12.66 -17.80
CA THR A 154 -7.10 -13.43 -18.42
C THR A 154 -7.33 -13.57 -19.93
N PRO A 155 -6.27 -13.66 -20.77
CA PRO A 155 -6.44 -13.98 -22.19
C PRO A 155 -7.18 -15.31 -22.38
N ALA A 156 -8.22 -15.31 -23.22
CA ALA A 156 -9.05 -16.50 -23.43
C ALA A 156 -8.30 -17.65 -24.15
N ASN A 157 -7.27 -17.32 -24.93
CA ASN A 157 -6.50 -18.28 -25.75
C ASN A 157 -5.16 -18.64 -25.09
N ALA A 158 -4.96 -18.38 -23.80
CA ALA A 158 -3.74 -18.76 -23.13
C ALA A 158 -3.59 -20.28 -23.06
N SER A 159 -2.44 -20.80 -23.49
CA SER A 159 -2.14 -22.24 -23.47
C SER A 159 -1.59 -22.74 -22.12
N ALA A 160 -1.24 -21.81 -21.22
CA ALA A 160 -0.69 -22.09 -19.92
C ALA A 160 -1.14 -21.01 -18.91
N PRO A 161 -0.99 -21.24 -17.58
CA PRO A 161 -1.23 -20.21 -16.57
C PRO A 161 -0.42 -18.96 -16.85
N VAL A 162 -1.05 -17.78 -16.76
CA VAL A 162 -0.44 -16.50 -17.11
C VAL A 162 0.01 -15.71 -15.89
N PRO A 163 1.04 -14.85 -16.00
CA PRO A 163 1.32 -13.80 -15.01
C PRO A 163 0.12 -12.86 -14.87
N VAL A 164 -0.08 -12.28 -13.69
CA VAL A 164 -1.17 -11.34 -13.44
C VAL A 164 -0.63 -10.09 -12.74
N ILE A 165 -1.04 -8.91 -13.18
CA ILE A 165 -0.85 -7.66 -12.42
C ILE A 165 -2.15 -7.35 -11.70
N MET A 166 -2.10 -7.33 -10.36
CA MET A 166 -3.23 -6.93 -9.50
C MET A 166 -3.12 -5.44 -9.22
N GLU A 167 -4.16 -4.69 -9.55
CA GLU A 167 -4.29 -3.26 -9.24
C GLU A 167 -5.23 -3.08 -8.04
N PHE A 168 -4.87 -2.19 -7.14
CA PHE A 168 -5.82 -1.60 -6.20
C PHE A 168 -6.70 -0.57 -6.93
N GLY A 169 -7.92 -0.97 -7.28
CA GLY A 169 -8.83 -0.20 -8.11
C GLY A 169 -9.54 0.94 -7.38
N PHE A 170 -9.68 2.08 -8.05
CA PHE A 170 -10.52 3.17 -7.58
C PHE A 170 -11.99 2.91 -7.93
N VAL A 171 -12.88 3.13 -6.96
CA VAL A 171 -14.31 3.18 -7.19
C VAL A 171 -14.77 4.63 -7.26
N PHE A 172 -15.39 4.99 -8.36
CA PHE A 172 -15.98 6.32 -8.51
C PHE A 172 -17.49 6.27 -8.21
N PRO A 173 -18.04 7.27 -7.52
CA PRO A 173 -19.48 7.38 -7.31
C PRO A 173 -20.26 7.27 -8.62
N ALA A 174 -21.46 6.69 -8.57
CA ALA A 174 -22.32 6.56 -9.73
C ALA A 174 -22.52 7.92 -10.44
N GLY A 175 -22.30 7.94 -11.75
CA GLY A 175 -22.36 9.15 -12.56
C GLY A 175 -21.05 9.93 -12.70
N ARG A 176 -20.03 9.65 -11.91
CA ARG A 176 -18.69 10.23 -12.06
C ARG A 176 -17.84 9.31 -12.93
N ARG A 177 -17.62 9.70 -14.17
CA ARG A 177 -16.69 9.00 -15.06
C ARG A 177 -15.25 9.42 -14.76
N MET A 178 -14.31 8.49 -14.89
CA MET A 178 -12.91 8.89 -14.96
C MET A 178 -12.73 9.90 -16.09
N PRO A 179 -11.94 10.96 -15.88
CA PRO A 179 -11.51 11.79 -17.00
C PRO A 179 -10.90 10.88 -18.09
N PRO A 180 -11.16 11.16 -19.37
CA PRO A 180 -10.49 10.43 -20.43
C PRO A 180 -8.97 10.57 -20.23
N PRO A 181 -8.20 9.52 -20.53
CA PRO A 181 -6.76 9.61 -20.45
C PRO A 181 -6.28 10.78 -21.30
N PRO A 182 -5.23 11.51 -20.87
CA PRO A 182 -4.67 12.61 -21.66
C PRO A 182 -4.36 12.16 -23.09
N ALA A 183 -4.55 13.06 -24.05
CA ALA A 183 -4.19 12.79 -25.44
C ALA A 183 -2.73 12.33 -25.52
N GLY A 184 -2.48 11.21 -26.18
CA GLY A 184 -1.13 10.62 -26.27
C GLY A 184 -0.78 9.63 -25.16
N SER A 185 -1.69 9.30 -24.23
CA SER A 185 -1.44 8.31 -23.15
C SER A 185 -1.26 6.88 -23.67
N GLY A 186 -1.37 6.63 -24.96
CA GLY A 186 -1.30 5.28 -25.52
C GLY A 186 -2.54 4.43 -25.21
N LEU A 187 -2.39 3.11 -25.33
CA LEU A 187 -3.43 2.16 -24.98
C LEU A 187 -3.68 2.14 -23.47
N PRO A 188 -4.90 1.86 -22.99
CA PRO A 188 -5.17 1.55 -21.60
C PRO A 188 -4.21 0.49 -21.07
N TRP A 189 -3.78 0.63 -19.81
CA TRP A 189 -2.78 -0.27 -19.24
C TRP A 189 -3.21 -1.74 -19.27
N GLN A 190 -4.50 -2.01 -19.13
CA GLN A 190 -5.07 -3.36 -19.24
C GLN A 190 -4.79 -3.99 -20.60
N GLN A 191 -4.94 -3.22 -21.66
CA GLN A 191 -4.66 -3.68 -23.03
C GLN A 191 -3.15 -3.89 -23.23
N GLN A 192 -2.30 -3.04 -22.62
CA GLN A 192 -0.85 -3.22 -22.67
C GLN A 192 -0.41 -4.50 -21.94
N VAL A 193 -1.01 -4.82 -20.79
CA VAL A 193 -0.79 -6.08 -20.05
C VAL A 193 -1.21 -7.28 -20.88
N LEU A 194 -2.42 -7.23 -21.46
CA LEU A 194 -2.93 -8.31 -22.31
C LEU A 194 -2.09 -8.52 -23.58
N ALA A 195 -1.51 -7.46 -24.15
CA ALA A 195 -0.59 -7.55 -25.29
C ALA A 195 0.71 -8.31 -24.95
N LYS A 196 1.07 -8.43 -23.66
CA LYS A 196 2.18 -9.27 -23.18
C LYS A 196 1.75 -10.74 -22.98
N GLY A 197 0.51 -11.09 -23.24
CA GLY A 197 -0.05 -12.41 -22.91
C GLY A 197 -0.32 -12.58 -21.41
N TRP A 198 -0.29 -11.52 -20.61
CA TRP A 198 -0.56 -11.56 -19.17
C TRP A 198 -2.03 -11.24 -18.88
N GLY A 199 -2.48 -11.62 -17.69
CA GLY A 199 -3.76 -11.20 -17.14
C GLY A 199 -3.61 -9.99 -16.22
N TYR A 200 -4.75 -9.44 -15.83
CA TYR A 200 -4.81 -8.42 -14.80
C TYR A 200 -5.97 -8.69 -13.83
N ALA A 201 -5.87 -8.15 -12.64
CA ALA A 201 -6.95 -8.21 -11.65
C ALA A 201 -7.17 -6.85 -11.03
N ILE A 202 -8.42 -6.54 -10.69
CA ILE A 202 -8.81 -5.30 -9.99
C ILE A 202 -9.38 -5.72 -8.64
N LEU A 203 -8.68 -5.38 -7.57
CA LEU A 203 -9.13 -5.51 -6.19
C LEU A 203 -9.66 -4.16 -5.71
N ILE A 204 -10.85 -4.16 -5.12
CA ILE A 204 -11.47 -2.94 -4.57
C ILE A 204 -11.12 -2.79 -3.09
N PRO A 205 -10.19 -1.89 -2.70
CA PRO A 205 -9.74 -1.76 -1.32
C PRO A 205 -10.87 -1.40 -0.35
N GLY A 206 -11.80 -0.55 -0.78
CA GLY A 206 -12.95 -0.14 0.02
C GLY A 206 -13.89 -1.28 0.41
N SER A 207 -13.87 -2.41 -0.31
CA SER A 207 -14.63 -3.62 0.04
C SER A 207 -14.01 -4.40 1.20
N VAL A 208 -12.70 -4.19 1.45
CA VAL A 208 -11.96 -4.75 2.58
C VAL A 208 -12.07 -3.85 3.80
N GLN A 209 -11.76 -2.56 3.59
CA GLN A 209 -11.72 -1.53 4.62
C GLN A 209 -12.01 -0.16 4.01
N ALA A 210 -12.94 0.58 4.58
CA ALA A 210 -13.29 1.93 4.12
C ALA A 210 -12.09 2.89 4.25
N ASP A 211 -12.00 3.82 3.31
CA ASP A 211 -10.94 4.84 3.24
C ASP A 211 -11.34 6.11 4.02
N ASN A 212 -11.62 5.93 5.30
CA ASN A 212 -11.89 7.03 6.23
C ASN A 212 -11.82 6.55 7.69
N GLY A 213 -11.61 7.50 8.63
CA GLY A 213 -11.49 7.18 10.06
C GLY A 213 -12.79 6.64 10.68
N ALA A 214 -13.96 7.07 10.21
CA ALA A 214 -15.23 6.53 10.71
C ALA A 214 -15.41 5.04 10.40
N GLY A 215 -14.75 4.54 9.35
CA GLY A 215 -14.77 3.14 8.95
C GLY A 215 -13.87 2.21 9.79
N LEU A 216 -13.09 2.71 10.74
CA LEU A 216 -12.17 1.87 11.53
C LEU A 216 -12.89 0.92 12.50
N THR A 217 -14.16 1.17 12.81
CA THR A 217 -15.04 0.24 13.53
C THR A 217 -15.91 -0.61 12.60
N GLU A 218 -15.68 -0.57 11.31
CA GLU A 218 -16.34 -1.34 10.25
C GLU A 218 -15.29 -2.11 9.42
N GLY A 219 -15.70 -2.76 8.34
CA GLY A 219 -14.81 -3.54 7.49
C GLY A 219 -14.05 -4.62 8.26
N ILE A 220 -12.88 -4.99 7.73
CA ILE A 220 -12.10 -6.08 8.35
C ILE A 220 -11.53 -5.69 9.72
N ILE A 221 -11.16 -4.41 9.91
CA ILE A 221 -10.65 -3.92 11.20
C ILE A 221 -11.73 -4.02 12.26
N GLY A 222 -12.94 -3.49 11.96
CA GLY A 222 -14.08 -3.54 12.87
C GLY A 222 -14.55 -4.95 13.16
N LEU A 223 -14.55 -5.85 12.16
CA LEU A 223 -14.89 -7.26 12.34
C LEU A 223 -13.95 -7.94 13.34
N VAL A 224 -12.64 -7.77 13.15
CA VAL A 224 -11.61 -8.41 13.98
C VAL A 224 -11.60 -7.84 15.40
N ASN A 225 -11.76 -6.52 15.53
CA ASN A 225 -11.80 -5.83 16.83
C ASN A 225 -13.19 -5.86 17.49
N LYS A 226 -14.20 -6.47 16.83
CA LYS A 226 -15.59 -6.53 17.33
C LYS A 226 -16.12 -5.14 17.68
N VAL A 227 -15.94 -4.18 16.74
CA VAL A 227 -16.25 -2.75 16.85
C VAL A 227 -15.59 -2.01 18.02
N GLN A 228 -14.65 -2.64 18.73
CA GLN A 228 -13.89 -1.94 19.75
C GLN A 228 -12.90 -0.98 19.11
N PRO A 229 -12.60 0.17 19.74
CA PRO A 229 -11.57 1.08 19.29
C PRO A 229 -10.22 0.37 19.12
N ARG A 230 -9.45 0.83 18.13
CA ARG A 230 -8.10 0.29 17.91
C ARG A 230 -7.18 0.59 19.10
N LYS A 231 -6.27 -0.34 19.36
CA LYS A 231 -5.08 -0.08 20.18
C LYS A 231 -4.08 0.74 19.36
N PRO A 232 -3.12 1.42 20.02
CA PRO A 232 -2.13 2.24 19.32
C PRO A 232 -1.29 1.52 18.25
N ASP A 233 -1.07 0.21 18.37
CA ASP A 233 -0.33 -0.61 17.41
C ASP A 233 -1.22 -1.54 16.57
N ASP A 234 -2.53 -1.39 16.61
CA ASP A 234 -3.43 -2.10 15.71
C ASP A 234 -3.30 -1.56 14.27
N TRP A 235 -3.57 -2.43 13.33
CA TRP A 235 -3.43 -2.13 11.90
C TRP A 235 -4.27 -0.96 11.41
N GLY A 236 -3.70 -0.17 10.49
CA GLY A 236 -4.41 0.84 9.72
C GLY A 236 -4.96 0.28 8.40
N ALA A 237 -5.66 1.14 7.67
CA ALA A 237 -6.29 0.75 6.40
C ALA A 237 -5.26 0.28 5.35
N LEU A 238 -4.04 0.84 5.30
CA LEU A 238 -2.99 0.37 4.38
C LEU A 238 -2.65 -1.11 4.61
N ARG A 239 -2.55 -1.54 5.88
CA ARG A 239 -2.30 -2.93 6.23
C ARG A 239 -3.53 -3.82 5.96
N ALA A 240 -4.74 -3.29 6.16
CA ALA A 240 -5.96 -4.00 5.86
C ALA A 240 -6.12 -4.24 4.34
N TRP A 241 -5.81 -3.25 3.51
CA TRP A 241 -5.81 -3.41 2.05
C TRP A 241 -4.74 -4.41 1.58
N ALA A 242 -3.53 -4.34 2.16
CA ALA A 242 -2.48 -5.31 1.89
C ALA A 242 -2.89 -6.74 2.30
N TRP A 243 -3.60 -6.90 3.42
CA TRP A 243 -4.18 -8.18 3.82
C TRP A 243 -5.21 -8.66 2.79
N GLY A 244 -6.10 -7.80 2.29
CA GLY A 244 -7.05 -8.13 1.24
C GLY A 244 -6.37 -8.63 -0.04
N ALA A 245 -5.28 -7.97 -0.47
CA ALA A 245 -4.48 -8.40 -1.62
C ALA A 245 -3.85 -9.78 -1.39
N SER A 246 -3.36 -10.05 -0.17
CA SER A 246 -2.84 -11.38 0.20
C SER A 246 -3.93 -12.45 0.12
N ARG A 247 -5.16 -12.12 0.51
CA ARG A 247 -6.32 -13.07 0.37
C ARG A 247 -6.68 -13.32 -1.09
N ALA A 248 -6.60 -12.29 -1.94
CA ALA A 248 -6.78 -12.49 -3.39
C ALA A 248 -5.68 -13.38 -3.99
N LEU A 249 -4.44 -13.23 -3.53
CA LEU A 249 -3.34 -14.11 -3.95
C LEU A 249 -3.56 -15.57 -3.49
N ASP A 250 -4.14 -15.81 -2.30
CA ASP A 250 -4.54 -17.16 -1.86
C ASP A 250 -5.52 -17.81 -2.85
N TYR A 251 -6.46 -17.03 -3.41
CA TYR A 251 -7.34 -17.53 -4.47
C TYR A 251 -6.55 -17.85 -5.74
N PHE A 252 -5.61 -16.99 -6.14
CA PHE A 252 -4.82 -17.21 -7.35
C PHE A 252 -3.95 -18.48 -7.27
N GLU A 253 -3.53 -18.89 -6.08
CA GLU A 253 -2.83 -20.17 -5.88
C GLU A 253 -3.71 -21.38 -6.25
N THR A 254 -5.03 -21.21 -6.30
CA THR A 254 -5.98 -22.25 -6.69
C THR A 254 -6.53 -22.08 -8.12
N GLU A 255 -6.35 -20.92 -8.73
CA GLU A 255 -6.91 -20.55 -10.04
C GLU A 255 -5.99 -21.05 -11.17
N LYS A 256 -6.49 -22.00 -11.95
CA LYS A 256 -5.70 -22.68 -13.01
C LYS A 256 -5.23 -21.76 -14.13
N ALA A 257 -5.92 -20.62 -14.35
CA ALA A 257 -5.56 -19.68 -15.40
C ALA A 257 -4.40 -18.75 -14.97
N VAL A 258 -4.02 -18.72 -13.67
CA VAL A 258 -3.03 -17.81 -13.11
C VAL A 258 -1.77 -18.57 -12.67
N ASP A 259 -0.59 -18.09 -13.07
CA ASP A 259 0.66 -18.48 -12.38
C ASP A 259 0.85 -17.62 -11.13
N ALA A 260 0.44 -18.14 -9.99
CA ALA A 260 0.49 -17.44 -8.72
C ALA A 260 1.91 -17.04 -8.26
N ARG A 261 2.95 -17.63 -8.85
CA ARG A 261 4.35 -17.25 -8.59
C ARG A 261 4.77 -16.01 -9.39
N ARG A 262 3.95 -15.56 -10.33
CA ARG A 262 4.18 -14.42 -11.22
C ARG A 262 3.05 -13.39 -11.10
N VAL A 263 2.63 -13.10 -9.87
CA VAL A 263 1.64 -12.07 -9.57
C VAL A 263 2.35 -10.81 -9.12
N GLY A 264 2.11 -9.71 -9.82
CA GLY A 264 2.54 -8.36 -9.44
C GLY A 264 1.43 -7.58 -8.74
N ILE A 265 1.80 -6.55 -8.00
CA ILE A 265 0.88 -5.60 -7.35
C ILE A 265 1.16 -4.18 -7.84
N GLU A 266 0.11 -3.45 -8.18
CA GLU A 266 0.18 -2.06 -8.63
C GLU A 266 -0.76 -1.17 -7.82
N GLY A 267 -0.40 0.10 -7.67
CA GLY A 267 -1.26 1.12 -7.12
C GLY A 267 -0.74 2.53 -7.33
N LEU A 268 -1.68 3.45 -7.47
CA LEU A 268 -1.43 4.89 -7.61
C LEU A 268 -1.82 5.60 -6.31
N SER A 269 -1.03 6.62 -5.89
CA SER A 269 -1.37 7.49 -4.76
C SER A 269 -1.44 6.69 -3.44
N ARG A 270 -2.52 6.82 -2.65
CA ARG A 270 -2.76 6.00 -1.45
C ARG A 270 -2.71 4.51 -1.73
N TYR A 271 -3.10 4.09 -2.92
CA TYR A 271 -2.99 2.69 -3.32
C TYR A 271 -1.56 2.32 -3.75
N GLY A 272 -0.74 3.28 -4.16
CA GLY A 272 0.71 3.11 -4.25
C GLY A 272 1.35 2.87 -2.88
N LYS A 273 0.88 3.57 -1.81
CA LYS A 273 1.26 3.28 -0.42
C LYS A 273 0.88 1.83 -0.07
N ALA A 274 -0.36 1.40 -0.39
CA ALA A 274 -0.82 0.03 -0.14
C ALA A 274 -0.02 -1.01 -0.93
N ALA A 275 0.35 -0.72 -2.18
CA ALA A 275 1.12 -1.62 -3.04
C ALA A 275 2.51 -1.91 -2.47
N ILE A 276 3.26 -0.87 -2.02
CA ILE A 276 4.57 -1.10 -1.41
C ILE A 276 4.46 -1.79 -0.06
N VAL A 277 3.43 -1.49 0.75
CA VAL A 277 3.15 -2.22 1.99
C VAL A 277 2.85 -3.69 1.70
N THR A 278 2.04 -3.98 0.67
CA THR A 278 1.77 -5.36 0.25
C THR A 278 3.06 -6.09 -0.12
N MET A 279 3.90 -5.48 -0.95
CA MET A 279 5.21 -6.05 -1.33
C MET A 279 6.13 -6.29 -0.14
N ALA A 280 6.18 -5.36 0.81
CA ALA A 280 7.05 -5.48 1.99
C ALA A 280 6.66 -6.63 2.91
N TYR A 281 5.35 -6.90 3.04
CA TYR A 281 4.85 -7.86 4.02
C TYR A 281 4.51 -9.23 3.44
N ASP A 282 4.01 -9.33 2.22
CA ASP A 282 3.74 -10.61 1.56
C ASP A 282 4.80 -10.90 0.49
N GLN A 283 5.69 -11.82 0.80
CA GLN A 283 6.82 -12.17 -0.06
C GLN A 283 6.44 -12.99 -1.30
N ARG A 284 5.19 -13.38 -1.44
CA ARG A 284 4.69 -14.13 -2.61
C ARG A 284 4.45 -13.25 -3.83
N PHE A 285 4.19 -11.94 -3.64
CA PHE A 285 4.11 -11.02 -4.77
C PHE A 285 5.45 -10.92 -5.46
N ALA A 286 5.48 -11.19 -6.76
CA ALA A 286 6.71 -11.31 -7.53
C ALA A 286 7.34 -9.96 -7.87
N ILE A 287 6.53 -8.90 -8.04
CA ILE A 287 6.96 -7.57 -8.49
C ILE A 287 5.97 -6.50 -8.00
N GLY A 288 6.46 -5.29 -7.76
CA GLY A 288 5.62 -4.14 -7.40
C GLY A 288 5.77 -2.97 -8.35
N PHE A 289 4.65 -2.32 -8.68
CA PHE A 289 4.61 -1.02 -9.33
C PHE A 289 3.98 0.01 -8.38
N VAL A 290 4.78 0.93 -7.89
CA VAL A 290 4.45 1.91 -6.86
C VAL A 290 4.43 3.28 -7.50
N ALA A 291 3.22 3.78 -7.82
CA ALA A 291 3.07 5.04 -8.53
C ALA A 291 2.62 6.17 -7.59
N SER A 292 3.34 7.30 -7.63
CA SER A 292 3.01 8.55 -6.91
C SER A 292 2.56 8.33 -5.46
N SER A 293 3.30 7.49 -4.73
CA SER A 293 2.84 7.01 -3.42
C SER A 293 3.01 8.03 -2.27
N GLY A 294 3.91 8.99 -2.38
CA GLY A 294 4.08 10.06 -1.39
C GLY A 294 4.44 9.59 0.02
N GLU A 295 4.08 10.42 0.98
CA GLU A 295 4.28 10.20 2.42
C GLU A 295 3.52 8.94 2.90
N GLY A 296 4.15 8.13 3.75
CA GLY A 296 3.60 6.83 4.15
C GLY A 296 3.63 5.76 3.05
N GLY A 297 4.22 6.07 1.89
CA GLY A 297 4.59 5.15 0.83
C GLY A 297 6.11 5.12 0.63
N ALA A 298 6.57 5.37 -0.59
CA ALA A 298 8.00 5.35 -0.91
C ALA A 298 8.74 6.67 -0.60
N LYS A 299 8.04 7.77 -0.26
CA LYS A 299 8.69 9.03 0.12
C LYS A 299 9.32 8.93 1.51
N LEU A 300 10.56 9.41 1.63
CA LEU A 300 11.23 9.51 2.93
C LEU A 300 10.45 10.39 3.92
N HIS A 301 10.13 9.86 5.11
CA HIS A 301 9.47 10.61 6.19
C HIS A 301 10.28 11.83 6.65
N ARG A 302 11.62 11.75 6.59
CA ARG A 302 12.54 12.80 7.04
C ARG A 302 12.71 13.93 6.03
N ARG A 303 11.84 14.01 5.00
CA ARG A 303 11.87 15.09 4.00
C ARG A 303 10.68 16.03 4.16
N ASN A 304 11.00 17.31 4.28
CA ASN A 304 10.02 18.40 4.25
C ASN A 304 9.79 18.86 2.80
N TYR A 305 8.95 18.13 2.06
CA TYR A 305 8.58 18.47 0.69
C TYR A 305 7.20 17.90 0.37
N GLY A 306 6.26 18.75 -0.10
CA GLY A 306 4.90 18.31 -0.38
C GLY A 306 4.19 17.76 0.87
N GLU A 307 3.66 16.55 0.74
CA GLU A 307 3.01 15.78 1.81
C GLU A 307 4.03 15.41 2.91
N ILE A 308 3.67 15.58 4.16
CA ILE A 308 4.54 15.33 5.33
C ILE A 308 3.83 14.48 6.38
N VAL A 309 4.57 14.00 7.37
CA VAL A 309 4.07 13.13 8.45
C VAL A 309 2.82 13.71 9.14
N GLU A 310 2.77 15.02 9.37
CA GLU A 310 1.64 15.70 10.00
C GLU A 310 0.33 15.59 9.19
N ASN A 311 0.40 15.45 7.86
CA ASN A 311 -0.78 15.20 7.04
C ASN A 311 -1.39 13.85 7.41
N LEU A 312 -0.55 12.81 7.50
CA LEU A 312 -0.97 11.45 7.83
C LEU A 312 -1.30 11.26 9.33
N ALA A 313 -0.78 12.12 10.19
CA ALA A 313 -1.14 12.14 11.62
C ALA A 313 -2.46 12.87 11.89
N GLY A 314 -2.91 13.71 10.96
CA GLY A 314 -4.14 14.49 11.06
C GLY A 314 -5.41 13.65 10.86
N SER A 315 -6.56 14.15 11.33
CA SER A 315 -7.84 13.44 11.33
C SER A 315 -8.37 13.04 9.94
N GLY A 316 -7.82 13.61 8.86
CA GLY A 316 -8.19 13.27 7.48
C GLY A 316 -7.60 11.94 6.99
N GLU A 317 -6.40 11.57 7.44
CA GLU A 317 -5.61 10.50 6.84
C GLU A 317 -5.03 9.49 7.87
N TYR A 318 -5.10 9.76 9.17
CA TYR A 318 -4.54 8.91 10.24
C TYR A 318 -5.03 7.46 10.19
N HIS A 319 -6.18 7.22 9.60
CA HIS A 319 -6.78 5.89 9.47
C HIS A 319 -5.95 4.93 8.59
N TRP A 320 -5.07 5.48 7.74
CA TRP A 320 -4.14 4.65 6.95
C TRP A 320 -3.09 3.97 7.82
N MET A 321 -2.74 4.60 8.94
CA MET A 321 -1.58 4.29 9.78
C MET A 321 -1.98 3.61 11.09
N ALA A 322 -1.02 3.05 11.81
CA ALA A 322 -1.18 2.70 13.22
C ALA A 322 -1.48 3.95 14.07
N GLY A 323 -2.21 3.80 15.16
CA GLY A 323 -2.44 4.92 16.08
C GLY A 323 -1.15 5.56 16.59
N ASN A 324 -0.12 4.74 16.86
CA ASN A 324 1.20 5.22 17.29
C ASN A 324 1.84 6.24 16.34
N PHE A 325 1.50 6.22 15.04
CA PHE A 325 2.05 7.17 14.06
C PHE A 325 1.69 8.62 14.38
N ILE A 326 0.55 8.87 15.04
CA ILE A 326 0.10 10.20 15.43
C ILE A 326 1.13 10.91 16.31
N LYS A 327 1.92 10.17 17.13
CA LYS A 327 2.99 10.74 17.98
C LYS A 327 3.96 11.61 17.20
N TYR A 328 4.24 11.27 15.96
CA TYR A 328 5.25 11.92 15.12
C TYR A 328 4.76 13.21 14.47
N GLY A 329 3.46 13.46 14.49
CA GLY A 329 2.86 14.75 14.18
C GLY A 329 2.60 15.62 15.43
N GLY A 330 2.86 15.09 16.65
CA GLY A 330 2.59 15.73 17.95
C GLY A 330 3.85 15.90 18.79
N PRO A 331 3.99 15.14 19.91
CA PRO A 331 5.10 15.32 20.86
C PRO A 331 6.46 14.88 20.29
N LEU A 332 6.49 14.00 19.33
CA LEU A 332 7.68 13.55 18.61
C LEU A 332 7.76 14.21 17.23
N ASN A 333 8.88 14.03 16.54
CA ASN A 333 9.08 14.50 15.18
C ASN A 333 9.57 13.37 14.25
N TRP A 334 9.77 13.67 12.97
CA TRP A 334 10.14 12.69 11.96
C TRP A 334 11.48 11.98 12.26
N ASN A 335 12.42 12.67 12.93
CA ASN A 335 13.71 12.09 13.30
C ASN A 335 13.61 11.05 14.43
N ASP A 336 12.51 11.07 15.19
CA ASP A 336 12.24 10.11 16.26
C ASP A 336 11.65 8.79 15.73
N LEU A 337 11.22 8.73 14.45
CA LEU A 337 10.79 7.48 13.81
C LEU A 337 11.95 6.46 13.81
N PRO A 338 11.73 5.23 14.29
CA PRO A 338 12.77 4.21 14.30
C PRO A 338 13.13 3.66 12.91
N VAL A 339 12.28 3.92 11.93
CA VAL A 339 12.41 3.49 10.53
C VAL A 339 12.13 4.64 9.58
N ASP A 340 12.43 4.44 8.28
CA ASP A 340 12.04 5.36 7.23
C ASP A 340 11.72 4.57 5.94
N SER A 341 11.14 5.22 4.94
CA SER A 341 10.60 4.57 3.73
C SER A 341 11.64 3.82 2.89
N HIS A 342 12.92 4.18 2.97
CA HIS A 342 13.98 3.39 2.32
C HIS A 342 14.08 1.97 2.91
N GLU A 343 13.78 1.80 4.21
CA GLU A 343 13.71 0.48 4.83
C GLU A 343 12.45 -0.28 4.40
N LEU A 344 11.32 0.42 4.12
CA LEU A 344 10.14 -0.20 3.52
C LEU A 344 10.44 -0.75 2.12
N VAL A 345 11.14 0.03 1.28
CA VAL A 345 11.63 -0.44 -0.03
C VAL A 345 12.59 -1.61 0.15
N ALA A 346 13.49 -1.56 1.15
CA ALA A 346 14.42 -2.64 1.46
C ALA A 346 13.72 -3.94 1.89
N LEU A 347 12.56 -3.88 2.55
CA LEU A 347 11.75 -5.05 2.89
C LEU A 347 11.22 -5.80 1.65
N CYS A 348 11.12 -5.13 0.50
CA CYS A 348 10.74 -5.75 -0.77
C CYS A 348 11.87 -6.62 -1.35
N ALA A 349 13.13 -6.35 -1.02
CA ALA A 349 14.27 -7.08 -1.55
C ALA A 349 14.21 -8.59 -1.22
N PRO A 350 14.64 -9.48 -2.13
CA PRO A 350 15.33 -9.24 -3.40
C PRO A 350 14.39 -9.04 -4.60
N ARG A 351 13.05 -8.90 -4.38
CA ARG A 351 12.04 -8.83 -5.43
C ARG A 351 12.04 -7.45 -6.09
N PRO A 352 11.75 -7.38 -7.40
CA PRO A 352 11.79 -6.13 -8.15
C PRO A 352 10.67 -5.17 -7.74
N VAL A 353 11.01 -3.88 -7.61
CA VAL A 353 10.09 -2.78 -7.33
C VAL A 353 10.35 -1.62 -8.27
N PHE A 354 9.31 -1.21 -9.00
CA PHE A 354 9.31 -0.04 -9.87
C PHE A 354 8.62 1.12 -9.13
N ILE A 355 9.36 2.18 -8.84
CA ILE A 355 8.87 3.39 -8.18
C ILE A 355 8.73 4.50 -9.22
N SER A 356 7.61 5.20 -9.23
CA SER A 356 7.38 6.26 -10.21
C SER A 356 6.60 7.44 -9.65
N ALA A 357 6.75 8.59 -10.33
CA ALA A 357 5.98 9.80 -10.05
C ALA A 357 5.75 10.59 -11.34
N GLY A 358 4.83 11.54 -11.28
CA GLY A 358 4.68 12.59 -12.27
C GLY A 358 5.60 13.78 -12.02
N ALA A 359 5.50 14.79 -12.90
CA ALA A 359 6.29 16.00 -12.82
C ALA A 359 5.73 17.02 -11.82
N PHE A 360 6.56 17.99 -11.46
CA PHE A 360 6.30 19.02 -10.46
C PHE A 360 4.91 19.67 -10.58
N LYS A 361 4.51 20.13 -11.76
CA LYS A 361 3.24 20.87 -11.93
C LYS A 361 1.96 20.07 -11.64
N GLY A 362 2.06 18.74 -11.63
CA GLY A 362 0.89 17.90 -11.43
C GLY A 362 1.06 16.90 -10.30
N ASP A 363 2.29 16.71 -9.80
CA ASP A 363 2.61 15.66 -8.82
C ASP A 363 3.68 16.06 -7.79
N ALA A 364 3.93 17.35 -7.61
CA ALA A 364 4.90 17.85 -6.63
C ALA A 364 4.60 17.39 -5.20
N TRP A 365 3.32 17.21 -4.88
CA TRP A 365 2.84 16.81 -3.56
C TRP A 365 3.47 15.52 -3.06
N VAL A 366 3.75 14.56 -3.95
CA VAL A 366 4.26 13.24 -3.58
C VAL A 366 5.78 13.17 -3.42
N ASP A 367 6.51 14.27 -3.66
CA ASP A 367 7.98 14.33 -3.55
C ASP A 367 8.70 13.22 -4.33
N ALA A 368 8.70 13.33 -5.64
CA ALA A 368 9.38 12.36 -6.53
C ALA A 368 10.85 12.12 -6.12
N LYS A 369 11.56 13.17 -5.67
CA LYS A 369 12.94 13.04 -5.22
C LYS A 369 13.06 12.30 -3.90
N GLY A 370 12.11 12.49 -2.97
CA GLY A 370 12.06 11.73 -1.73
C GLY A 370 11.83 10.24 -1.98
N MET A 371 10.99 9.89 -2.96
CA MET A 371 10.78 8.50 -3.38
C MET A 371 12.02 7.91 -4.06
N PHE A 372 12.70 8.69 -4.90
CA PHE A 372 13.99 8.30 -5.50
C PHE A 372 15.05 8.04 -4.42
N LEU A 373 15.20 8.93 -3.45
CA LEU A 373 16.16 8.79 -2.37
C LEU A 373 15.89 7.57 -1.48
N ALA A 374 14.63 7.22 -1.27
CA ALA A 374 14.27 5.98 -0.57
C ALA A 374 14.69 4.74 -1.38
N ALA A 375 14.49 4.76 -2.69
CA ALA A 375 14.98 3.71 -3.58
C ALA A 375 16.51 3.56 -3.52
N VAL A 376 17.26 4.68 -3.51
CA VAL A 376 18.72 4.69 -3.30
C VAL A 376 19.09 4.09 -1.94
N GLY A 377 18.40 4.52 -0.86
CA GLY A 377 18.67 4.05 0.50
C GLY A 377 18.42 2.55 0.72
N ALA A 378 17.55 1.93 -0.07
CA ALA A 378 17.33 0.49 -0.06
C ALA A 378 18.44 -0.31 -0.77
N GLY A 379 19.22 0.32 -1.62
CA GLY A 379 20.27 -0.29 -2.45
C GLY A 379 21.23 -1.21 -1.71
N PRO A 380 21.77 -0.83 -0.52
CA PRO A 380 22.65 -1.70 0.25
C PRO A 380 22.04 -3.09 0.57
N VAL A 381 20.74 -3.17 0.82
CA VAL A 381 20.07 -4.44 1.09
C VAL A 381 19.94 -5.30 -0.18
N TYR A 382 19.58 -4.67 -1.31
CA TYR A 382 19.55 -5.38 -2.60
C TYR A 382 20.94 -5.96 -2.94
N LYS A 383 22.00 -5.17 -2.79
CA LYS A 383 23.38 -5.65 -2.98
C LYS A 383 23.78 -6.79 -2.03
N LEU A 384 23.40 -6.68 -0.75
CA LEU A 384 23.63 -7.75 0.24
C LEU A 384 22.96 -9.07 -0.16
N LEU A 385 21.81 -8.98 -0.82
CA LEU A 385 21.04 -10.14 -1.30
C LEU A 385 21.42 -10.57 -2.73
N GLY A 386 22.54 -10.04 -3.27
CA GLY A 386 23.05 -10.41 -4.59
C GLY A 386 22.26 -9.82 -5.77
N LYS A 387 21.56 -8.71 -5.56
CA LYS A 387 20.76 -8.01 -6.57
C LYS A 387 21.34 -6.65 -6.91
N LYS A 388 20.97 -6.14 -8.10
CA LYS A 388 21.35 -4.79 -8.53
C LYS A 388 20.39 -3.77 -7.91
N ASP A 389 20.93 -2.66 -7.46
CA ASP A 389 20.17 -1.48 -7.06
C ASP A 389 19.94 -0.53 -8.26
N LEU A 390 19.61 0.74 -8.00
CA LEU A 390 19.41 1.76 -9.04
C LEU A 390 20.68 2.09 -9.87
N GLY A 391 21.86 1.74 -9.37
CA GLY A 391 23.13 2.02 -10.04
C GLY A 391 23.62 3.47 -9.97
N THR A 392 22.85 4.38 -9.36
CA THR A 392 23.18 5.79 -9.17
C THR A 392 22.57 6.34 -7.89
N THR A 393 23.16 7.42 -7.37
CA THR A 393 22.61 8.24 -6.27
C THR A 393 22.10 9.59 -6.75
N GLU A 394 22.21 9.87 -8.06
CA GLU A 394 21.76 11.12 -8.67
C GLU A 394 20.40 10.95 -9.31
N MET A 395 19.49 11.88 -9.00
CA MET A 395 18.14 11.90 -9.56
C MET A 395 18.22 12.05 -11.08
N PRO A 396 17.63 11.13 -11.87
CA PRO A 396 17.66 11.23 -13.32
C PRO A 396 16.80 12.40 -13.82
N PRO A 397 17.08 12.93 -15.02
CA PRO A 397 16.16 13.84 -15.68
C PRO A 397 14.76 13.23 -15.87
N ILE A 398 13.74 14.09 -15.92
CA ILE A 398 12.36 13.68 -16.25
C ILE A 398 12.38 12.87 -17.56
N GLU A 399 11.55 11.84 -17.66
CA GLU A 399 11.43 10.85 -18.74
C GLU A 399 12.61 9.86 -18.83
N THR A 400 13.65 10.01 -18.02
CA THR A 400 14.76 9.04 -17.98
C THR A 400 14.43 7.92 -17.00
N ALA A 401 14.44 6.68 -17.49
CA ALA A 401 14.18 5.50 -16.69
C ALA A 401 15.48 4.87 -16.17
N LEU A 402 15.51 4.54 -14.89
CA LEU A 402 16.55 3.71 -14.27
C LEU A 402 15.96 2.30 -14.10
N THR A 403 16.28 1.39 -14.99
CA THR A 403 15.67 0.05 -15.08
C THR A 403 16.67 -1.09 -15.14
N ASP A 404 17.95 -0.85 -14.91
CA ASP A 404 18.99 -1.90 -15.01
C ASP A 404 19.02 -2.84 -13.80
N GLY A 405 18.49 -2.40 -12.67
CA GLY A 405 18.43 -3.14 -11.41
C GLY A 405 17.05 -3.73 -11.08
N GLU A 406 16.98 -4.36 -9.93
CA GLU A 406 15.72 -4.82 -9.31
C GLU A 406 14.96 -3.70 -8.61
N VAL A 407 15.61 -2.60 -8.26
CA VAL A 407 14.95 -1.34 -7.93
C VAL A 407 14.99 -0.48 -9.17
N ALA A 408 13.82 -0.04 -9.62
CA ALA A 408 13.68 0.82 -10.78
C ALA A 408 12.98 2.13 -10.41
N PHE A 409 13.28 3.19 -11.16
CA PHE A 409 12.69 4.50 -10.96
C PHE A 409 12.47 5.22 -12.29
N ARG A 410 11.32 5.90 -12.42
CA ARG A 410 11.08 6.85 -13.51
C ARG A 410 10.13 7.96 -13.07
N GLN A 411 10.50 9.20 -13.39
CA GLN A 411 9.60 10.36 -13.30
C GLN A 411 9.16 10.76 -14.72
N HIS A 412 7.83 10.77 -14.98
CA HIS A 412 7.29 11.20 -16.25
C HIS A 412 6.88 12.68 -16.22
N SER A 413 6.71 13.30 -17.39
CA SER A 413 6.36 14.72 -17.52
C SER A 413 4.89 15.05 -17.22
N GLY A 414 4.02 14.04 -17.10
CA GLY A 414 2.60 14.21 -16.75
C GLY A 414 2.36 14.49 -15.26
N GLY A 415 1.08 14.60 -14.89
CA GLY A 415 0.64 14.82 -13.51
C GLY A 415 0.46 13.52 -12.70
N HIS A 416 -0.50 13.55 -11.76
CA HIS A 416 -0.76 12.46 -10.81
C HIS A 416 -1.44 11.24 -11.48
N THR A 417 -0.65 10.41 -12.15
CA THR A 417 -1.12 9.22 -12.89
C THR A 417 0.01 8.21 -13.08
N ALA A 418 -0.32 6.92 -13.13
CA ALA A 418 0.62 5.86 -13.50
C ALA A 418 0.75 5.66 -15.03
N GLY A 419 -0.21 6.19 -15.81
CA GLY A 419 -0.38 5.92 -17.23
C GLY A 419 0.91 5.97 -18.07
N PRO A 420 1.68 7.08 -18.06
CA PRO A 420 2.88 7.22 -18.89
C PRO A 420 4.02 6.26 -18.51
N ASN A 421 3.97 5.63 -17.34
CA ASN A 421 5.02 4.70 -16.88
C ASN A 421 4.73 3.23 -17.20
N TRP A 422 3.49 2.90 -17.60
CA TRP A 422 3.12 1.51 -17.90
C TRP A 422 3.98 0.86 -19.00
N PRO A 423 4.27 1.51 -20.14
CA PRO A 423 5.13 0.90 -21.16
C PRO A 423 6.52 0.55 -20.62
N THR A 424 7.15 1.46 -19.88
CA THR A 424 8.47 1.24 -19.28
C THR A 424 8.43 0.16 -18.20
N PHE A 425 7.38 0.16 -17.35
CA PHE A 425 7.19 -0.89 -16.35
C PHE A 425 7.05 -2.26 -17.00
N LEU A 426 6.22 -2.41 -18.03
CA LEU A 426 5.99 -3.69 -18.67
C LEU A 426 7.23 -4.23 -19.40
N GLU A 427 8.02 -3.36 -20.02
CA GLU A 427 9.30 -3.75 -20.61
C GLU A 427 10.25 -4.30 -19.55
N TRP A 428 10.42 -3.54 -18.46
CA TRP A 428 11.26 -3.94 -17.33
C TRP A 428 10.74 -5.21 -16.64
N ALA A 429 9.44 -5.30 -16.39
CA ALA A 429 8.81 -6.42 -15.70
C ALA A 429 8.88 -7.74 -16.51
N SER A 430 8.98 -7.65 -17.84
CA SER A 430 9.12 -8.83 -18.72
C SER A 430 10.35 -9.68 -18.38
N ARG A 431 11.39 -9.09 -17.77
CA ARG A 431 12.58 -9.83 -17.30
C ARG A 431 12.27 -10.78 -16.14
N TYR A 432 11.23 -10.51 -15.38
CA TYR A 432 10.88 -11.23 -14.15
C TYR A 432 9.63 -12.10 -14.32
N LEU A 433 8.67 -11.62 -15.10
CA LEU A 433 7.41 -12.33 -15.32
C LEU A 433 7.41 -13.15 -16.61
N GLY A 434 8.43 -13.00 -17.47
CA GLY A 434 8.52 -13.62 -18.78
C GLY A 434 7.73 -12.83 -19.82
N GLY A 435 8.25 -12.77 -21.05
CA GLY A 435 7.51 -12.33 -22.23
C GLY A 435 6.74 -13.49 -22.86
N ALA A 436 5.71 -13.15 -23.68
CA ALA A 436 5.07 -14.10 -24.58
C ALA A 436 6.07 -14.59 -25.63
#